data_e4210a81c40c581ec6ac67f3f33bf899
#
_entry.id   e4210a81c40c581ec6ac67f3f33bf899
#
_cell.length_a   1.000
_cell.length_b   1.000
_cell.length_c   1.000
_cell.angle_alpha   90.00
_cell.angle_beta   90.00
_cell.angle_gamma   90.00
#
_symmetry.space_group_name_H-M   'P 1'
#
loop_
_entity.id
_entity.type
_entity.pdbx_description
1 polymer ?
#
loop_
_entity_poly.entity_id
_entity_poly.type
_entity_poly.pdbx_seq_one_letter_code
_entity_poly.pdbx_strand_id
1 'polypeptide(L)'
;MNDLKGKNIIVTGASGGIGNSIIKKLNQAGANILASGTRTEKLDELKSKYKNIKTLKFDISQSDKIEEFVENATNELGGSLDCMVNNAGITKDNLAIRMSLEEWKKVIDINLTSTFLMSKFAIKKMLKNKSG
;
A
#
# COMPACT_ATOMS: atom_id res chain seq x y z
N MET A 1 -2.16 -20.63 11.16
CA MET A 1 -1.62 -19.54 11.97
C MET A 1 -2.50 -18.31 11.76
N ASN A 2 -3.21 -17.88 12.78
CA ASN A 2 -4.16 -16.76 12.72
C ASN A 2 -3.69 -15.58 13.60
N ASP A 3 -2.40 -15.36 13.61
CA ASP A 3 -1.77 -14.37 14.51
C ASP A 3 -2.15 -12.92 14.20
N LEU A 4 -2.73 -12.70 13.00
CA LEU A 4 -3.15 -11.37 12.54
C LEU A 4 -4.67 -11.24 12.48
N LYS A 5 -5.41 -12.14 13.10
CA LYS A 5 -6.87 -12.09 13.10
C LYS A 5 -7.37 -10.76 13.65
N GLY A 6 -8.20 -10.07 12.87
CA GLY A 6 -8.76 -8.77 13.24
C GLY A 6 -7.81 -7.59 13.06
N LYS A 7 -6.57 -7.80 12.62
CA LYS A 7 -5.63 -6.72 12.33
C LYS A 7 -5.94 -6.10 10.97
N ASN A 8 -5.98 -4.78 10.93
CA ASN A 8 -6.27 -3.99 9.74
C ASN A 8 -4.97 -3.55 9.07
N ILE A 9 -4.76 -4.00 7.84
CA ILE A 9 -3.49 -3.84 7.12
C ILE A 9 -3.74 -3.23 5.74
N ILE A 10 -3.03 -2.14 5.42
CA ILE A 10 -2.99 -1.59 4.06
C ILE A 10 -1.73 -2.10 3.37
N VAL A 11 -1.86 -2.58 2.14
CA VAL A 11 -0.75 -3.02 1.29
C VAL A 11 -0.76 -2.21 0.00
N THR A 12 0.29 -1.43 -0.22
CA THR A 12 0.48 -0.71 -1.49
C THR A 12 1.22 -1.58 -2.51
N GLY A 13 1.07 -1.29 -3.80
CA GLY A 13 1.68 -2.10 -4.86
C GLY A 13 1.18 -3.54 -4.88
N ALA A 14 -0.05 -3.76 -4.48
CA ALA A 14 -0.65 -5.08 -4.34
C ALA A 14 -0.86 -5.81 -5.67
N SER A 15 -0.90 -5.07 -6.77
CA SER A 15 -1.09 -5.63 -8.13
C SER A 15 0.17 -6.26 -8.71
N GLY A 16 1.33 -6.14 -8.07
CA GLY A 16 2.58 -6.77 -8.49
C GLY A 16 2.78 -8.17 -7.89
N GLY A 17 3.84 -8.87 -8.31
CA GLY A 17 4.14 -10.24 -7.86
C GLY A 17 4.46 -10.33 -6.37
N ILE A 18 5.32 -9.43 -5.87
CA ILE A 18 5.67 -9.37 -4.44
C ILE A 18 4.44 -9.01 -3.62
N GLY A 19 3.69 -7.99 -4.05
CA GLY A 19 2.46 -7.56 -3.37
C GLY A 19 1.44 -8.68 -3.26
N ASN A 20 1.23 -9.44 -4.33
CA ASN A 20 0.33 -10.60 -4.32
C ASN A 20 0.78 -11.67 -3.30
N SER A 21 2.09 -11.95 -3.23
CA SER A 21 2.63 -12.90 -2.26
C SER A 21 2.43 -12.42 -0.81
N ILE A 22 2.60 -11.14 -0.55
CA ILE A 22 2.33 -10.54 0.75
C ILE A 22 0.85 -10.70 1.10
N ILE A 23 -0.05 -10.32 0.19
CA ILE A 23 -1.51 -10.46 0.37
C ILE A 23 -1.88 -11.90 0.73
N LYS A 24 -1.35 -12.87 -0.01
CA LYS A 24 -1.60 -14.29 0.26
C LYS A 24 -1.23 -14.66 1.70
N LYS A 25 -0.06 -14.27 2.16
CA LYS A 25 0.42 -14.59 3.51
C LYS A 25 -0.40 -13.90 4.59
N LEU A 26 -0.71 -12.63 4.42
CA LEU A 26 -1.53 -11.88 5.37
C LEU A 26 -2.95 -12.44 5.46
N ASN A 27 -3.54 -12.82 4.32
CA ASN A 27 -4.87 -13.42 4.28
C ASN A 27 -4.89 -14.78 5.00
N GLN A 28 -3.85 -15.61 4.80
CA GLN A 28 -3.70 -16.87 5.52
C GLN A 28 -3.55 -16.68 7.03
N ALA A 29 -2.97 -15.56 7.46
CA ALA A 29 -2.82 -15.22 8.87
C ALA A 29 -4.09 -14.57 9.48
N GLY A 30 -5.15 -14.37 8.68
CA GLY A 30 -6.45 -13.89 9.15
C GLY A 30 -6.61 -12.37 9.18
N ALA A 31 -5.70 -11.62 8.57
CA ALA A 31 -5.78 -10.16 8.55
C ALA A 31 -6.96 -9.63 7.71
N ASN A 32 -7.47 -8.47 8.09
CA ASN A 32 -8.33 -7.64 7.25
C ASN A 32 -7.42 -6.78 6.38
N ILE A 33 -7.55 -6.88 5.07
CA ILE A 33 -6.59 -6.30 4.14
C ILE A 33 -7.28 -5.29 3.23
N LEU A 34 -6.67 -4.11 3.09
CA LEU A 34 -6.96 -3.22 1.98
C LEU A 34 -5.77 -3.25 1.02
N ALA A 35 -6.01 -3.77 -0.18
CA ALA A 35 -5.04 -3.86 -1.25
C ALA A 35 -5.17 -2.65 -2.19
N SER A 36 -4.08 -1.97 -2.44
CA SER A 36 -4.04 -0.81 -3.34
C SER A 36 -3.02 -0.99 -4.45
N GLY A 37 -3.36 -0.46 -5.62
CA GLY A 37 -2.53 -0.46 -6.81
C GLY A 37 -3.17 0.38 -7.91
N THR A 38 -2.54 0.41 -9.07
CA THR A 38 -3.00 1.20 -10.22
C THR A 38 -3.82 0.40 -11.24
N ARG A 39 -3.74 -0.93 -11.20
CA ARG A 39 -4.40 -1.82 -12.17
C ARG A 39 -5.66 -2.42 -11.59
N THR A 40 -6.81 -1.89 -12.02
CA THR A 40 -8.14 -2.30 -11.53
C THR A 40 -8.38 -3.79 -11.71
N GLU A 41 -8.04 -4.36 -12.89
CA GLU A 41 -8.22 -5.79 -13.18
C GLU A 41 -7.44 -6.69 -12.22
N LYS A 42 -6.25 -6.28 -11.80
CA LYS A 42 -5.45 -7.04 -10.83
C LYS A 42 -6.02 -6.95 -9.42
N LEU A 43 -6.56 -5.80 -9.05
CA LEU A 43 -7.25 -5.63 -7.77
C LEU A 43 -8.52 -6.48 -7.71
N ASP A 44 -9.29 -6.53 -8.79
CA ASP A 44 -10.49 -7.36 -8.89
C ASP A 44 -10.15 -8.86 -8.79
N GLU A 45 -9.05 -9.32 -9.41
CA GLU A 45 -8.55 -10.69 -9.25
C GLU A 45 -8.25 -11.01 -7.78
N LEU A 46 -7.58 -10.11 -7.06
CA LEU A 46 -7.28 -10.30 -5.64
C LEU A 46 -8.56 -10.41 -4.81
N LYS A 47 -9.52 -9.54 -5.08
CA LYS A 47 -10.80 -9.51 -4.37
C LYS A 47 -11.63 -10.78 -4.59
N SER A 48 -11.57 -11.35 -5.78
CA SER A 48 -12.25 -12.61 -6.10
C SER A 48 -11.54 -13.84 -5.51
N LYS A 49 -10.23 -13.77 -5.36
CA LYS A 49 -9.39 -14.90 -4.93
C LYS A 49 -9.33 -15.07 -3.41
N TYR A 50 -9.36 -13.98 -2.66
CA TYR A 50 -9.17 -14.00 -1.22
C TYR A 50 -10.35 -13.41 -0.47
N LYS A 51 -10.68 -14.00 0.68
CA LYS A 51 -11.67 -13.47 1.61
C LYS A 51 -11.07 -12.33 2.43
N ASN A 52 -11.92 -11.44 2.97
CA ASN A 52 -11.52 -10.32 3.82
C ASN A 52 -10.58 -9.32 3.15
N ILE A 53 -10.62 -9.22 1.83
CA ILE A 53 -9.89 -8.23 1.07
C ILE A 53 -10.83 -7.17 0.55
N LYS A 54 -10.46 -5.91 0.80
CA LYS A 54 -11.01 -4.74 0.15
C LYS A 54 -9.95 -4.15 -0.77
N THR A 55 -10.37 -3.45 -1.79
CA THR A 55 -9.46 -2.85 -2.76
C THR A 55 -9.77 -1.38 -2.94
N LEU A 56 -8.74 -0.59 -3.18
CA LEU A 56 -8.87 0.83 -3.49
C LEU A 56 -7.80 1.21 -4.49
N LYS A 57 -8.21 1.63 -5.69
CA LYS A 57 -7.28 2.09 -6.71
C LYS A 57 -6.64 3.40 -6.27
N PHE A 58 -5.31 3.45 -6.32
CA PHE A 58 -4.56 4.67 -6.00
C PHE A 58 -3.20 4.67 -6.69
N ASP A 59 -2.81 5.82 -7.22
CA ASP A 59 -1.49 6.07 -7.78
C ASP A 59 -0.66 6.86 -6.76
N ILE A 60 0.37 6.21 -6.21
CA ILE A 60 1.22 6.81 -5.16
C ILE A 60 2.06 7.98 -5.64
N SER A 61 2.15 8.22 -6.96
CA SER A 61 2.80 9.42 -7.49
C SER A 61 2.02 10.71 -7.17
N GLN A 62 0.75 10.58 -6.82
CA GLN A 62 -0.11 11.69 -6.41
C GLN A 62 0.11 12.02 -4.93
N SER A 63 1.26 12.58 -4.60
CA SER A 63 1.70 12.84 -3.22
C SER A 63 0.72 13.72 -2.42
N ASP A 64 0.06 14.66 -3.07
CA ASP A 64 -0.96 15.54 -2.48
C ASP A 64 -2.27 14.82 -2.10
N LYS A 65 -2.47 13.59 -2.60
CA LYS A 65 -3.65 12.76 -2.33
C LYS A 65 -3.40 11.63 -1.33
N ILE A 66 -2.17 11.46 -0.87
CA ILE A 66 -1.81 10.34 0.02
C ILE A 66 -2.55 10.41 1.37
N GLU A 67 -2.69 11.59 1.95
CA GLU A 67 -3.43 11.74 3.22
C GLU A 67 -4.88 11.29 3.07
N GLU A 68 -5.55 11.76 2.02
CA GLU A 68 -6.93 11.36 1.71
C GLU A 68 -7.04 9.85 1.44
N PHE A 69 -6.08 9.28 0.71
CA PHE A 69 -6.03 7.85 0.47
C PHE A 69 -5.94 7.05 1.78
N VAL A 70 -5.02 7.41 2.68
CA VAL A 70 -4.86 6.72 3.97
C VAL A 70 -6.12 6.84 4.81
N GLU A 71 -6.77 8.01 4.80
CA GLU A 71 -8.05 8.23 5.48
C GLU A 71 -9.13 7.29 4.94
N ASN A 72 -9.34 7.30 3.62
CA ASN A 72 -10.36 6.47 2.97
C ASN A 72 -10.09 4.98 3.17
N ALA A 73 -8.83 4.55 3.02
CA ALA A 73 -8.43 3.17 3.21
C ALA A 73 -8.66 2.68 4.66
N THR A 74 -8.32 3.52 5.63
CA THR A 74 -8.56 3.22 7.05
C THR A 74 -10.05 3.11 7.35
N ASN A 75 -10.88 4.00 6.78
CA ASN A 75 -12.33 3.95 6.93
C ASN A 75 -12.92 2.67 6.33
N GLU A 76 -12.44 2.23 5.17
CA GLU A 76 -12.84 0.96 4.55
C GLU A 76 -12.52 -0.25 5.44
N LEU A 77 -11.49 -0.16 6.27
CA LEU A 77 -11.11 -1.20 7.23
C LEU A 77 -11.84 -1.11 8.57
N GLY A 78 -12.77 -0.17 8.72
CA GLY A 78 -13.55 0.00 9.94
C GLY A 78 -13.06 1.10 10.88
N GLY A 79 -12.13 1.93 10.45
CA GLY A 79 -11.73 3.17 11.16
C GLY A 79 -10.42 3.07 11.95
N SER A 80 -9.76 1.91 12.00
CA SER A 80 -8.45 1.76 12.65
C SER A 80 -7.43 1.12 11.71
N LEU A 81 -6.16 1.37 11.94
CA LEU A 81 -5.06 0.83 11.15
C LEU A 81 -3.99 0.26 12.10
N ASP A 82 -3.61 -1.00 11.87
CA ASP A 82 -2.58 -1.69 12.64
C ASP A 82 -1.25 -1.77 11.91
N CYS A 83 -1.26 -1.83 10.58
CA CYS A 83 -0.03 -1.96 9.79
C CYS A 83 -0.16 -1.33 8.41
N MET A 84 0.91 -0.68 7.97
CA MET A 84 1.08 -0.19 6.60
C MET A 84 2.24 -0.94 5.95
N VAL A 85 1.97 -1.66 4.87
CA VAL A 85 3.00 -2.34 4.07
C VAL A 85 3.31 -1.48 2.84
N ASN A 86 4.43 -0.78 2.88
CA ASN A 86 4.92 0.04 1.78
C ASN A 86 5.67 -0.81 0.77
N ASN A 87 4.92 -1.44 -0.13
CA ASN A 87 5.47 -2.33 -1.16
C ASN A 87 5.48 -1.69 -2.57
N ALA A 88 4.74 -0.62 -2.78
CA ALA A 88 4.73 0.06 -4.07
C ALA A 88 6.07 0.71 -4.36
N GLY A 89 6.51 0.62 -5.62
CA GLY A 89 7.75 1.24 -6.08
C GLY A 89 7.92 1.06 -7.57
N ILE A 90 8.84 1.81 -8.14
CA ILE A 90 9.23 1.70 -9.55
C ILE A 90 10.75 1.64 -9.68
N THR A 91 11.21 1.15 -10.82
CA THR A 91 12.60 1.25 -11.25
C THR A 91 12.69 2.05 -12.54
N LYS A 92 13.83 2.70 -12.75
CA LYS A 92 14.21 3.32 -14.02
C LYS A 92 15.68 2.95 -14.28
N ASP A 93 15.84 1.88 -15.06
CA ASP A 93 17.18 1.36 -15.33
C ASP A 93 17.79 2.10 -16.52
N ASN A 94 18.96 2.70 -16.27
CA ASN A 94 19.73 3.37 -17.30
C ASN A 94 21.19 3.46 -16.87
N LEU A 95 22.10 3.69 -17.82
CA LEU A 95 23.48 4.05 -17.50
C LEU A 95 23.49 5.40 -16.79
N ALA A 96 24.29 5.54 -15.75
CA ALA A 96 24.36 6.77 -14.95
C ALA A 96 24.56 8.03 -15.81
N ILE A 97 25.43 7.93 -16.81
CA ILE A 97 25.72 9.05 -17.73
C ILE A 97 24.57 9.43 -18.66
N ARG A 98 23.57 8.53 -18.81
CA ARG A 98 22.39 8.75 -19.66
C ARG A 98 21.13 9.03 -18.87
N MET A 99 21.15 8.77 -17.57
CA MET A 99 19.99 8.97 -16.72
C MET A 99 19.66 10.46 -16.61
N SER A 100 18.44 10.84 -16.95
CA SER A 100 17.97 12.22 -16.80
C SER A 100 17.65 12.54 -15.34
N LEU A 101 17.71 13.83 -15.00
CA LEU A 101 17.26 14.30 -13.69
C LEU A 101 15.79 13.97 -13.44
N GLU A 102 14.97 13.99 -14.48
CA GLU A 102 13.55 13.65 -14.41
C GLU A 102 13.33 12.18 -14.05
N GLU A 103 14.07 11.26 -14.67
CA GLU A 103 14.05 9.84 -14.32
C GLU A 103 14.48 9.60 -12.87
N TRP A 104 15.55 10.25 -12.45
CA TRP A 104 16.04 10.21 -11.08
C TRP A 104 14.98 10.70 -10.09
N LYS A 105 14.43 11.89 -10.30
CA LYS A 105 13.41 12.48 -9.43
C LYS A 105 12.17 11.61 -9.33
N LYS A 106 11.73 11.01 -10.42
CA LYS A 106 10.57 10.14 -10.44
C LYS A 106 10.73 8.92 -9.52
N VAL A 107 11.91 8.29 -9.54
CA VAL A 107 12.22 7.16 -8.66
C VAL A 107 12.25 7.61 -7.19
N ILE A 108 12.89 8.73 -6.90
CA ILE A 108 12.93 9.29 -5.55
C ILE A 108 11.53 9.65 -5.05
N ASP A 109 10.73 10.31 -5.85
CA ASP A 109 9.39 10.74 -5.46
C ASP A 109 8.46 9.56 -5.19
N ILE A 110 8.52 8.53 -6.01
CA ILE A 110 7.65 7.35 -5.85
C ILE A 110 8.17 6.41 -4.76
N ASN A 111 9.46 6.10 -4.75
CA ASN A 111 10.00 5.08 -3.84
C ASN A 111 10.31 5.62 -2.45
N LEU A 112 10.71 6.88 -2.33
CA LEU A 112 11.14 7.47 -1.06
C LEU A 112 10.11 8.46 -0.51
N THR A 113 9.74 9.49 -1.27
CA THR A 113 8.82 10.52 -0.80
C THR A 113 7.43 9.93 -0.51
N SER A 114 6.89 9.12 -1.40
CA SER A 114 5.59 8.48 -1.18
C SER A 114 5.60 7.52 -0.01
N THR A 115 6.68 6.75 0.19
CA THR A 115 6.85 5.87 1.34
C THR A 115 6.87 6.66 2.66
N PHE A 116 7.58 7.78 2.67
CA PHE A 116 7.59 8.68 3.83
C PHE A 116 6.18 9.19 4.15
N LEU A 117 5.45 9.68 3.14
CA LEU A 117 4.11 10.23 3.33
C LEU A 117 3.11 9.15 3.76
N MET A 118 3.14 7.98 3.15
CA MET A 118 2.30 6.84 3.55
C MET A 118 2.55 6.47 5.02
N SER A 119 3.82 6.38 5.41
CA SER A 119 4.21 6.08 6.79
C SER A 119 3.76 7.17 7.76
N LYS A 120 3.96 8.44 7.41
CA LYS A 120 3.54 9.59 8.20
C LYS A 120 2.04 9.55 8.51
N PHE A 121 1.21 9.37 7.51
CA PHE A 121 -0.24 9.37 7.68
C PHE A 121 -0.76 8.08 8.31
N ALA A 122 -0.10 6.94 8.09
CA ALA A 122 -0.38 5.70 8.81
C ALA A 122 -0.10 5.87 10.31
N ILE A 123 1.06 6.41 10.68
CA ILE A 123 1.43 6.67 12.08
C ILE A 123 0.42 7.62 12.73
N LYS A 124 -0.04 8.64 12.03
CA LYS A 124 -1.08 9.56 12.53
C LYS A 124 -2.36 8.81 12.93
N LYS A 125 -2.78 7.81 12.14
CA LYS A 125 -3.92 6.94 12.48
C LYS A 125 -3.63 6.03 13.67
N MET A 126 -2.46 5.43 13.70
CA MET A 126 -2.03 4.55 14.79
C MET A 126 -1.95 5.29 16.12
N LEU A 127 -1.41 6.51 16.14
CA LEU A 127 -1.35 7.35 17.33
C LEU A 127 -2.74 7.67 17.87
N LYS A 128 -3.69 7.98 16.99
CA LYS A 128 -5.09 8.26 17.38
C LYS A 128 -5.72 7.06 18.08
N ASN A 129 -5.43 5.85 17.61
CA ASN A 129 -5.95 4.60 18.16
C ASN A 129 -5.05 4.00 19.25
N LYS A 130 -3.91 4.63 19.56
CA LYS A 130 -2.92 4.16 20.55
C LYS A 130 -2.46 2.71 20.30
N SER A 131 -2.40 2.30 19.03
CA SER A 131 -1.96 0.97 18.61
C SER A 131 -1.47 1.00 17.15
N GLY A 132 -0.59 0.06 16.78
CA GLY A 132 -0.05 -0.08 15.44
C GLY A 132 1.45 -0.28 15.42
#